data_248f9b610fb818ca6db215592e4c448a
#
_entry.id   248f9b610fb818ca6db215592e4c448a
#
_cell.length_a   1.000
_cell.length_b   1.000
_cell.length_c   1.000
_cell.angle_alpha   90.00
_cell.angle_beta   90.00
_cell.angle_gamma   90.00
#
_symmetry.space_group_name_H-M   'P 1'
#
loop_
_entity.id
_entity.type
_entity.pdbx_description
1 polymer ?
#
loop_
_entity_poly.entity_id
_entity_poly.type
_entity_poly.pdbx_seq_one_letter_code
_entity_poly.pdbx_strand_id
1 'polypeptide(L)'
;MSPNESRAAITVNRPVAEVFAFWHDVQNLPRFLEQLQSVRDLGAGRSRWRQTDETGAAIEFDVELTAQEINERVAWRSVEGSETESSGEVTFRAAPGGRGTEVRAAVRRRAKGGGLAAAAAALLGADGDQQVRDDLRRFKQLLETGEVVRSEASPEGTSARNLASQRPAQPLPA
;
A
#
# COMPACT_ATOMS: atom_id res chain seq x y z
N MET A 1 -1.77 -21.11 -6.41
CA MET A 1 -2.20 -19.75 -6.06
C MET A 1 -3.08 -19.82 -4.81
N SER A 2 -2.64 -19.20 -3.73
CA SER A 2 -3.45 -19.16 -2.50
C SER A 2 -4.64 -18.22 -2.70
N PRO A 3 -5.87 -18.60 -2.35
CA PRO A 3 -7.07 -17.76 -2.57
C PRO A 3 -7.05 -16.42 -1.80
N ASN A 4 -6.11 -16.26 -0.87
CA ASN A 4 -5.98 -15.06 -0.04
C ASN A 4 -4.72 -14.25 -0.36
N GLU A 5 -4.10 -14.49 -1.52
CA GLU A 5 -2.90 -13.77 -1.94
C GLU A 5 -3.23 -12.82 -3.09
N SER A 6 -2.86 -11.56 -2.91
CA SER A 6 -3.01 -10.52 -3.90
C SER A 6 -1.65 -10.14 -4.47
N ARG A 7 -1.56 -9.99 -5.78
CA ARG A 7 -0.30 -9.69 -6.49
C ARG A 7 -0.46 -8.55 -7.47
N ALA A 8 0.57 -7.72 -7.55
CA ALA A 8 0.68 -6.71 -8.59
C ALA A 8 2.14 -6.37 -8.87
N ALA A 9 2.38 -5.75 -10.02
CA ALA A 9 3.69 -5.27 -10.41
C ALA A 9 3.58 -3.92 -11.10
N ILE A 10 4.62 -3.09 -10.97
CA ILE A 10 4.72 -1.81 -11.63
C ILE A 10 6.18 -1.48 -11.93
N THR A 11 6.43 -0.67 -12.95
CA THR A 11 7.75 -0.12 -13.24
C THR A 11 7.79 1.34 -12.82
N VAL A 12 8.76 1.69 -11.97
CA VAL A 12 8.99 3.05 -11.45
C VAL A 12 10.24 3.60 -12.11
N ASN A 13 10.15 4.77 -12.71
CA ASN A 13 11.28 5.41 -13.40
C ASN A 13 12.23 6.09 -12.39
N ARG A 14 12.83 5.29 -11.53
CA ARG A 14 13.84 5.68 -10.54
C ARG A 14 14.83 4.52 -10.33
N PRO A 15 16.06 4.82 -9.89
CA PRO A 15 17.05 3.77 -9.59
C PRO A 15 16.59 2.82 -8.48
N VAL A 16 17.00 1.56 -8.54
CA VAL A 16 16.64 0.52 -7.55
C VAL A 16 16.95 0.97 -6.12
N ALA A 17 18.11 1.58 -5.89
CA ALA A 17 18.50 2.02 -4.54
C ALA A 17 17.55 3.06 -3.95
N GLU A 18 17.08 3.99 -4.77
CA GLU A 18 16.11 5.01 -4.35
C GLU A 18 14.74 4.40 -4.07
N VAL A 19 14.28 3.52 -4.96
CA VAL A 19 12.98 2.83 -4.82
C VAL A 19 12.96 1.96 -3.58
N PHE A 20 14.01 1.17 -3.36
CA PHE A 20 14.16 0.33 -2.19
C PHE A 20 14.20 1.15 -0.89
N ALA A 21 15.03 2.19 -0.84
CA ALA A 21 15.19 3.03 0.35
C ALA A 21 13.87 3.68 0.77
N PHE A 22 13.08 4.13 -0.19
CA PHE A 22 11.79 4.75 0.07
C PHE A 22 10.78 3.74 0.65
N TRP A 23 10.71 2.54 0.08
CA TRP A 23 9.83 1.48 0.59
C TRP A 23 10.28 0.98 1.96
N HIS A 24 11.57 0.82 2.14
CA HIS A 24 12.15 0.29 3.38
C HIS A 24 11.91 1.21 4.58
N ASP A 25 11.80 2.51 4.38
CA ASP A 25 11.43 3.45 5.43
C ASP A 25 9.93 3.33 5.72
N VAL A 26 9.61 2.65 6.83
CA VAL A 26 8.23 2.35 7.23
C VAL A 26 7.38 3.62 7.44
N GLN A 27 8.00 4.76 7.72
CA GLN A 27 7.29 6.04 7.86
C GLN A 27 6.68 6.53 6.54
N ASN A 28 7.18 6.04 5.40
CA ASN A 28 6.65 6.38 4.09
C ASN A 28 5.42 5.55 3.70
N LEU A 29 5.24 4.37 4.29
CA LEU A 29 4.19 3.43 3.90
C LEU A 29 2.77 4.04 3.91
N PRO A 30 2.35 4.82 4.92
CA PRO A 30 1.02 5.43 4.91
C PRO A 30 0.79 6.42 3.78
N ARG A 31 1.85 6.90 3.13
CA ARG A 31 1.74 7.87 2.04
C ARG A 31 1.18 7.26 0.76
N PHE A 32 1.31 5.96 0.58
CA PHE A 32 0.83 5.26 -0.63
C PHE A 32 -0.03 4.03 -0.35
N LEU A 33 0.05 3.42 0.83
CA LEU A 33 -0.86 2.33 1.23
C LEU A 33 -2.14 2.93 1.81
N GLU A 34 -3.20 2.91 1.03
CA GLU A 34 -4.45 3.62 1.33
C GLU A 34 -5.08 3.22 2.65
N GLN A 35 -5.10 1.92 2.95
CA GLN A 35 -5.73 1.40 4.17
C GLN A 35 -4.86 1.62 5.42
N LEU A 36 -3.61 1.98 5.24
CA LEU A 36 -2.67 2.18 6.34
C LEU A 36 -2.71 3.63 6.83
N GLN A 37 -3.26 3.83 8.02
CA GLN A 37 -3.41 5.17 8.60
C GLN A 37 -2.11 5.68 9.20
N SER A 38 -1.40 4.82 9.93
CA SER A 38 -0.14 5.18 10.55
C SER A 38 0.75 3.97 10.77
N VAL A 39 2.05 4.22 10.82
CA VAL A 39 3.07 3.24 11.17
C VAL A 39 3.98 3.86 12.21
N ARG A 40 4.27 3.13 13.27
CA ARG A 40 5.25 3.51 14.27
C ARG A 40 6.38 2.48 14.30
N ASP A 41 7.59 2.93 14.09
CA ASP A 41 8.78 2.09 14.21
C ASP A 41 9.01 1.72 15.68
N LEU A 42 9.10 0.42 15.97
CA LEU A 42 9.36 -0.11 17.31
C LEU A 42 10.83 -0.53 17.50
N GLY A 43 11.64 -0.41 16.42
CA GLY A 43 13.02 -0.88 16.41
C GLY A 43 13.15 -2.37 16.14
N ALA A 44 14.37 -2.82 15.87
CA ALA A 44 14.70 -4.22 15.62
C ALA A 44 13.85 -4.90 14.51
N GLY A 45 13.49 -4.13 13.47
CA GLY A 45 12.69 -4.65 12.36
C GLY A 45 11.20 -4.81 12.67
N ARG A 46 10.74 -4.27 13.80
CA ARG A 46 9.33 -4.28 14.19
C ARG A 46 8.70 -2.91 14.02
N SER A 47 7.43 -2.91 13.63
CA SER A 47 6.63 -1.70 13.50
C SER A 47 5.18 -1.97 13.90
N ARG A 48 4.50 -0.95 14.41
CA ARG A 48 3.07 -1.01 14.73
C ARG A 48 2.29 -0.33 13.66
N TRP A 49 1.35 -1.06 13.07
CA TRP A 49 0.51 -0.63 11.97
C TRP A 49 -0.91 -0.38 12.44
N ARG A 50 -1.47 0.73 12.05
CA ARG A 50 -2.88 1.04 12.24
C ARG A 50 -3.56 1.09 10.87
N GLN A 51 -4.49 0.20 10.66
CA GLN A 51 -5.25 0.10 9.42
C GLN A 51 -6.73 0.37 9.65
N THR A 52 -7.42 0.79 8.59
CA THR A 52 -8.88 0.81 8.55
C THR A 52 -9.34 -0.44 7.81
N ASP A 53 -10.31 -1.13 8.36
CA ASP A 53 -11.00 -2.20 7.64
C ASP A 53 -12.07 -1.60 6.70
N GLU A 54 -12.76 -2.45 5.96
CA GLU A 54 -13.78 -2.03 5.01
C GLU A 54 -15.00 -1.40 5.68
N THR A 55 -15.23 -1.66 6.95
CA THR A 55 -16.31 -1.05 7.73
C THR A 55 -15.93 0.33 8.26
N GLY A 56 -14.66 0.73 8.08
CA GLY A 56 -14.11 1.96 8.66
C GLY A 56 -13.60 1.79 10.08
N ALA A 57 -13.64 0.58 10.64
CA ALA A 57 -13.09 0.29 11.96
C ALA A 57 -11.56 0.25 11.91
N ALA A 58 -10.93 0.85 12.92
CA ALA A 58 -9.48 0.82 13.03
C ALA A 58 -9.01 -0.48 13.70
N ILE A 59 -8.02 -1.14 13.08
CA ILE A 59 -7.30 -2.28 13.63
C ILE A 59 -5.84 -1.91 13.82
N GLU A 60 -5.25 -2.36 14.90
CA GLU A 60 -3.85 -2.12 15.22
C GLU A 60 -3.15 -3.46 15.47
N PHE A 61 -1.99 -3.65 14.85
CA PHE A 61 -1.20 -4.87 15.00
C PHE A 61 0.28 -4.59 14.75
N ASP A 62 1.12 -5.45 15.32
CA ASP A 62 2.56 -5.37 15.14
C ASP A 62 3.01 -6.24 13.98
N VAL A 63 3.97 -5.73 13.23
CA VAL A 63 4.57 -6.36 12.05
C VAL A 63 6.07 -6.51 12.29
N GLU A 64 6.63 -7.64 11.87
CA GLU A 64 8.07 -7.86 11.88
C GLU A 64 8.59 -8.15 10.48
N LEU A 65 9.79 -7.67 10.19
CA LEU A 65 10.49 -8.01 8.96
C LEU A 65 10.99 -9.46 9.05
N THR A 66 10.69 -10.25 8.03
CA THR A 66 11.15 -11.64 7.91
C THR A 66 12.31 -11.76 6.91
N ALA A 67 12.47 -10.79 6.02
CA ALA A 67 13.60 -10.69 5.12
C ALA A 67 13.87 -9.22 4.76
N GLN A 68 15.13 -8.89 4.62
CA GLN A 68 15.59 -7.58 4.18
C GLN A 68 16.87 -7.76 3.40
N GLU A 69 16.77 -7.75 2.08
CA GLU A 69 17.88 -7.84 1.15
C GLU A 69 18.01 -6.51 0.42
N ILE A 70 19.10 -5.79 0.67
CA ILE A 70 19.29 -4.41 0.17
C ILE A 70 19.13 -4.36 -1.35
N ASN A 71 18.25 -3.47 -1.82
CA ASN A 71 17.93 -3.25 -3.23
C ASN A 71 17.29 -4.45 -3.95
N GLU A 72 16.88 -5.48 -3.22
CA GLU A 72 16.32 -6.69 -3.82
C GLU A 72 14.95 -7.07 -3.25
N ARG A 73 14.83 -7.10 -1.89
CA ARG A 73 13.63 -7.69 -1.29
C ARG A 73 13.37 -7.20 0.12
N VAL A 74 12.09 -6.98 0.42
CA VAL A 74 11.58 -6.78 1.77
C VAL A 74 10.41 -7.74 1.98
N ALA A 75 10.42 -8.49 3.07
CA ALA A 75 9.31 -9.35 3.45
C ALA A 75 8.94 -9.10 4.90
N TRP A 76 7.66 -9.25 5.21
CA TRP A 76 7.11 -8.99 6.54
C TRP A 76 5.99 -9.96 6.89
N ARG A 77 5.69 -10.03 8.19
CA ARG A 77 4.49 -10.71 8.69
C ARG A 77 3.99 -10.02 9.96
N SER A 78 2.70 -10.16 10.23
CA SER A 78 2.16 -9.80 11.53
C SER A 78 2.73 -10.71 12.60
N VAL A 79 2.93 -10.16 13.80
CA VAL A 79 3.45 -10.89 14.95
C VAL A 79 2.40 -11.93 15.38
N GLU A 80 2.88 -13.09 15.82
CA GLU A 80 2.02 -14.16 16.32
C GLU A 80 1.10 -13.66 17.45
N GLY A 81 -0.14 -14.07 17.41
CA GLY A 81 -1.17 -13.60 18.36
C GLY A 81 -1.94 -12.37 17.91
N SER A 82 -1.60 -11.75 16.77
CA SER A 82 -2.37 -10.66 16.21
C SER A 82 -3.76 -11.09 15.76
N GLU A 83 -4.76 -10.22 15.88
CA GLU A 83 -6.12 -10.50 15.42
C GLU A 83 -6.22 -10.65 13.91
N THR A 84 -5.29 -10.02 13.19
CA THR A 84 -5.18 -10.11 11.73
C THR A 84 -3.85 -10.76 11.36
N GLU A 85 -3.91 -11.79 10.54
CA GLU A 85 -2.74 -12.36 9.92
C GLU A 85 -2.48 -11.64 8.59
N SER A 86 -1.37 -10.92 8.53
CA SER A 86 -0.91 -10.25 7.32
C SER A 86 0.54 -10.62 7.07
N SER A 87 0.85 -10.96 5.85
CA SER A 87 2.24 -11.16 5.43
C SER A 87 2.40 -10.68 3.99
N GLY A 88 3.60 -10.33 3.62
CA GLY A 88 3.85 -9.88 2.27
C GLY A 88 5.32 -9.85 1.93
N GLU A 89 5.54 -9.68 0.65
CA GLU A 89 6.86 -9.58 0.07
C GLU A 89 6.84 -8.57 -1.07
N VAL A 90 7.84 -7.73 -1.12
CA VAL A 90 8.08 -6.82 -2.24
C VAL A 90 9.49 -7.07 -2.76
N THR A 91 9.60 -7.29 -4.06
CA THR A 91 10.86 -7.46 -4.75
C THR A 91 11.13 -6.29 -5.68
N PHE A 92 12.40 -5.94 -5.81
CA PHE A 92 12.89 -4.82 -6.59
C PHE A 92 13.93 -5.33 -7.58
N ARG A 93 13.82 -4.94 -8.82
CA ARG A 93 14.76 -5.35 -9.86
C ARG A 93 14.86 -4.27 -10.93
N ALA A 94 16.07 -4.09 -11.48
CA ALA A 94 16.24 -3.18 -12.60
C ALA A 94 15.33 -3.60 -13.76
N ALA A 95 14.56 -2.63 -14.28
CA ALA A 95 13.71 -2.86 -15.44
C ALA A 95 14.54 -2.93 -16.73
N PRO A 96 14.14 -3.74 -17.72
CA PRO A 96 14.85 -3.80 -18.99
C PRO A 96 14.91 -2.44 -19.70
N GLY A 97 16.01 -2.20 -20.41
CA GLY A 97 16.17 -0.99 -21.22
C GLY A 97 16.36 0.30 -20.43
N GLY A 98 16.85 0.23 -19.19
CA GLY A 98 17.10 1.43 -18.39
C GLY A 98 15.85 2.19 -17.94
N ARG A 99 14.69 1.53 -17.92
CA ARG A 99 13.39 2.16 -17.60
C ARG A 99 13.12 2.32 -16.10
N GLY A 100 14.13 2.10 -15.26
CA GLY A 100 14.02 2.24 -13.83
C GLY A 100 13.94 0.91 -13.10
N THR A 101 12.99 0.75 -12.21
CA THR A 101 12.86 -0.40 -11.31
C THR A 101 11.51 -1.09 -11.45
N GLU A 102 11.53 -2.39 -11.66
CA GLU A 102 10.34 -3.23 -11.55
C GLU A 102 10.12 -3.57 -10.08
N VAL A 103 8.92 -3.25 -9.59
CA VAL A 103 8.48 -3.54 -8.22
C VAL A 103 7.36 -4.56 -8.30
N ARG A 104 7.51 -5.67 -7.62
CA ARG A 104 6.50 -6.72 -7.51
C ARG A 104 6.10 -6.89 -6.06
N ALA A 105 4.82 -6.82 -5.78
CA ALA A 105 4.26 -7.01 -4.45
C ALA A 105 3.36 -8.25 -4.43
N ALA A 106 3.49 -9.04 -3.36
CA ALA A 106 2.60 -10.14 -3.05
C ALA A 106 2.18 -9.99 -1.59
N VAL A 107 0.88 -9.93 -1.33
CA VAL A 107 0.33 -9.70 0.00
C VAL A 107 -0.69 -10.79 0.33
N ARG A 108 -0.56 -11.37 1.50
CA ARG A 108 -1.52 -12.33 2.05
C ARG A 108 -2.21 -11.73 3.27
N ARG A 109 -3.52 -11.84 3.30
CA ARG A 109 -4.32 -11.41 4.45
C ARG A 109 -5.27 -12.51 4.84
N ARG A 110 -5.38 -12.74 6.16
CA ARG A 110 -6.31 -13.68 6.71
C ARG A 110 -6.89 -13.10 8.00
N ALA A 111 -8.20 -12.91 8.02
CA ALA A 111 -8.88 -12.57 9.25
C ALA A 111 -8.93 -13.80 10.17
N LYS A 112 -8.58 -13.63 11.44
CA LYS A 112 -8.78 -14.64 12.45
C LYS A 112 -10.26 -14.67 12.81
N GLY A 113 -10.89 -15.79 12.60
CA GLY A 113 -12.29 -16.02 12.84
C GLY A 113 -12.86 -16.86 11.71
N GLY A 114 -13.29 -18.07 11.98
CA GLY A 114 -13.93 -18.93 11.00
C GLY A 114 -15.29 -18.38 10.55
N GLY A 115 -15.87 -18.94 9.51
CA GLY A 115 -17.22 -18.64 9.06
C GLY A 115 -17.31 -17.45 8.11
N LEU A 116 -18.19 -16.49 8.41
CA LEU A 116 -18.50 -15.36 7.54
C LEU A 116 -17.29 -14.47 7.23
N ALA A 117 -16.38 -14.29 8.20
CA ALA A 117 -15.16 -13.49 7.99
C ALA A 117 -14.22 -14.14 6.98
N ALA A 118 -14.06 -15.46 7.02
CA ALA A 118 -13.26 -16.21 6.06
C ALA A 118 -13.90 -16.21 4.65
N ALA A 119 -15.22 -16.30 4.57
CA ALA A 119 -15.97 -16.23 3.32
C ALA A 119 -15.87 -14.81 2.70
N ALA A 120 -16.00 -13.78 3.52
CA ALA A 120 -15.82 -12.40 3.07
C ALA A 120 -14.40 -12.16 2.55
N ALA A 121 -13.37 -12.64 3.25
CA ALA A 121 -11.98 -12.54 2.82
C ALA A 121 -11.72 -13.26 1.49
N ALA A 122 -12.39 -14.40 1.25
CA ALA A 122 -12.28 -15.14 -0.02
C ALA A 122 -12.95 -14.40 -1.19
N LEU A 123 -14.04 -13.66 -0.94
CA LEU A 123 -14.71 -12.84 -1.94
C LEU A 123 -13.91 -11.58 -2.31
N LEU A 124 -13.01 -11.13 -1.43
CA LEU A 124 -12.17 -9.95 -1.60
C LEU A 124 -10.89 -10.23 -2.42
N GLY A 125 -10.64 -11.47 -2.82
CA GLY A 125 -9.43 -11.83 -3.57
C GLY A 125 -9.24 -11.06 -4.86
N ALA A 126 -10.30 -10.80 -5.63
CA ALA A 126 -10.27 -9.99 -6.85
C ALA A 126 -10.06 -8.50 -6.54
N ASP A 127 -10.70 -8.00 -5.51
CA ASP A 127 -10.57 -6.63 -5.04
C ASP A 127 -9.19 -6.39 -4.41
N GLY A 128 -8.61 -7.42 -3.80
CA GLY A 128 -7.26 -7.38 -3.23
C GLY A 128 -6.19 -7.10 -4.26
N ASP A 129 -6.23 -7.73 -5.43
CA ASP A 129 -5.30 -7.46 -6.53
C ASP A 129 -5.44 -6.02 -7.03
N GLN A 130 -6.67 -5.52 -7.13
CA GLN A 130 -6.92 -4.14 -7.52
C GLN A 130 -6.36 -3.16 -6.47
N GLN A 131 -6.56 -3.46 -5.19
CA GLN A 131 -6.03 -2.63 -4.10
C GLN A 131 -4.50 -2.55 -4.15
N VAL A 132 -3.82 -3.68 -4.28
CA VAL A 132 -2.34 -3.70 -4.39
C VAL A 132 -1.89 -2.95 -5.63
N ARG A 133 -2.59 -3.09 -6.74
CA ARG A 133 -2.30 -2.38 -7.98
C ARG A 133 -2.42 -0.86 -7.82
N ASP A 134 -3.46 -0.41 -7.15
CA ASP A 134 -3.69 1.01 -6.89
C ASP A 134 -2.67 1.59 -5.90
N ASP A 135 -2.30 0.83 -4.88
CA ASP A 135 -1.23 1.20 -3.95
C ASP A 135 0.11 1.36 -4.69
N LEU A 136 0.45 0.43 -5.60
CA LEU A 136 1.66 0.54 -6.40
C LEU A 136 1.63 1.74 -7.37
N ARG A 137 0.46 2.09 -7.90
CA ARG A 137 0.32 3.30 -8.72
C ARG A 137 0.58 4.56 -7.90
N ARG A 138 0.06 4.65 -6.69
CA ARG A 138 0.35 5.76 -5.77
C ARG A 138 1.83 5.82 -5.42
N PHE A 139 2.45 4.68 -5.15
CA PHE A 139 3.89 4.56 -4.93
C PHE A 139 4.70 5.12 -6.11
N LYS A 140 4.37 4.69 -7.33
CA LYS A 140 5.00 5.19 -8.55
C LYS A 140 4.86 6.70 -8.69
N GLN A 141 3.66 7.24 -8.54
CA GLN A 141 3.41 8.69 -8.62
C GLN A 141 4.25 9.44 -7.60
N LEU A 142 4.27 8.96 -6.36
CA LEU A 142 4.99 9.60 -5.28
C LEU A 142 6.50 9.67 -5.55
N LEU A 143 7.09 8.59 -6.06
CA LEU A 143 8.51 8.55 -6.40
C LEU A 143 8.86 9.37 -7.63
N GLU A 144 8.02 9.36 -8.66
CA GLU A 144 8.31 10.05 -9.92
C GLU A 144 7.97 11.53 -9.89
N THR A 145 6.95 11.94 -9.13
CA THR A 145 6.47 13.32 -9.11
C THR A 145 6.61 14.01 -7.75
N GLY A 146 6.87 13.26 -6.68
CA GLY A 146 6.88 13.76 -5.31
C GLY A 146 5.49 13.94 -4.70
N GLU A 147 4.42 13.72 -5.45
CA GLU A 147 3.05 13.94 -5.00
C GLU A 147 2.13 12.80 -5.43
N VAL A 148 1.18 12.46 -4.57
CA VAL A 148 0.05 11.61 -4.94
C VAL A 148 -1.09 12.51 -5.39
N VAL A 149 -1.37 12.49 -6.68
CA VAL A 149 -2.53 13.20 -7.22
C VAL A 149 -3.78 12.43 -6.80
N ARG A 150 -4.55 13.02 -5.91
CA ARG A 150 -5.91 12.55 -5.60
C ARG A 150 -6.88 13.32 -6.45
N SER A 151 -7.54 12.64 -7.37
CA SER A 151 -8.65 13.25 -8.09
C SER A 151 -9.81 13.40 -7.13
N GLU A 152 -10.27 14.63 -6.90
CA GLU A 152 -11.46 14.89 -6.08
C GLU A 152 -12.74 14.29 -6.68
N ALA A 153 -12.68 13.88 -7.94
CA ALA A 153 -13.76 13.22 -8.63
C ALA A 153 -13.75 11.70 -8.50
N SER A 154 -12.71 11.12 -7.86
CA SER A 154 -12.68 9.67 -7.61
C SER A 154 -13.56 9.30 -6.42
N PRO A 155 -14.11 8.06 -6.37
CA PRO A 155 -14.90 7.61 -5.23
C PRO A 155 -14.16 7.69 -3.88
N GLU A 156 -12.83 7.66 -3.92
CA GLU A 156 -11.96 7.83 -2.75
C GLU A 156 -11.59 9.29 -2.50
N GLY A 157 -11.97 10.18 -3.39
CA GLY A 157 -11.79 11.62 -3.23
C GLY A 157 -12.72 12.19 -2.17
N THR A 158 -12.38 13.36 -1.67
CA THR A 158 -13.19 14.09 -0.72
C THR A 158 -14.62 14.21 -1.23
N SER A 159 -15.57 13.87 -0.39
CA SER A 159 -17.00 13.79 -0.70
C SER A 159 -17.49 14.95 -1.61
N ALA A 160 -18.54 14.68 -2.38
CA ALA A 160 -19.22 15.67 -3.24
C ALA A 160 -19.55 17.01 -2.55
N ARG A 161 -19.50 17.07 -1.22
CA ARG A 161 -19.62 18.32 -0.45
C ARG A 161 -18.52 19.32 -0.74
N ASN A 162 -17.29 18.84 -1.03
CA ASN A 162 -16.18 19.75 -1.32
C ASN A 162 -16.21 20.26 -2.76
N LEU A 163 -16.89 19.56 -3.68
CA LEU A 163 -17.10 20.04 -5.04
C LEU A 163 -17.99 21.28 -5.08
N ALA A 164 -18.94 21.39 -4.13
CA ALA A 164 -19.81 22.55 -4.02
C ALA A 164 -19.12 23.81 -3.46
N SER A 165 -17.95 23.66 -2.87
CA SER A 165 -17.18 24.76 -2.28
C SER A 165 -16.06 25.27 -3.19
N GLN A 166 -15.86 24.67 -4.36
CA GLN A 166 -14.88 25.18 -5.33
C GLN A 166 -15.37 26.53 -5.89
N ARG A 167 -14.56 27.54 -5.70
CA ARG A 167 -14.80 28.85 -6.33
C ARG A 167 -14.86 28.67 -7.84
N PRO A 168 -15.85 29.26 -8.51
CA PRO A 168 -15.82 29.35 -9.95
C PRO A 168 -14.52 30.01 -10.40
N ALA A 169 -13.94 29.50 -11.46
CA ALA A 169 -12.71 30.07 -12.04
C ALA A 169 -12.90 31.57 -12.23
N GLN A 170 -12.01 32.36 -11.66
CA GLN A 170 -12.04 33.81 -11.90
C GLN A 170 -11.77 34.05 -13.38
N PRO A 171 -12.56 34.91 -14.04
CA PRO A 171 -12.25 35.29 -15.40
C PRO A 171 -10.90 36.01 -15.42
N LEU A 172 -10.07 35.64 -16.40
CA LEU A 172 -8.80 36.30 -16.62
C LEU A 172 -9.06 37.81 -16.80
N PRO A 173 -8.26 38.67 -16.18
CA PRO A 173 -8.35 40.10 -16.44
C PRO A 173 -8.08 40.38 -17.94
N ALA A 174 -8.92 41.17 -18.47
CA ALA A 174 -8.84 41.61 -19.88
C ALA A 174 -7.53 42.36 -20.14
#